data_ae3cd560c331b41a12fc15310ff60953
#
_entry.id   ae3cd560c331b41a12fc15310ff60953
#
_cell.length_a   1.000
_cell.length_b   1.000
_cell.length_c   1.000
_cell.angle_alpha   90.00
_cell.angle_beta   90.00
_cell.angle_gamma   90.00
#
_symmetry.space_group_name_H-M   'P 1'
#
loop_
_entity.id
_entity.type
_entity.pdbx_description
1 polymer ?
#
loop_
_entity_poly.entity_id
_entity_poly.type
_entity_poly.pdbx_seq_one_letter_code
_entity_poly.pdbx_strand_id
1 'polypeptide(L)'
;TAYIQNPIVQFSFEGDIDLIEQNSWSWAFYNNPDKPNEPTSTSISEEPTNVYTRESKEGNPFKVELTVKSAEYGCDTTFESSMIVLPVKLKIPNIFTPNGDGINDYFIIDNDNSTGTNDNNSRRGSYEYDSYKPLNDYYIRADLTIFNRWGRIVYKSSDYRNDWDG
;
A
#
# COMPACT_ATOMS: atom_id res chain seq x y z
N THR A 1 4.41 -0.19 5.38
CA THR A 1 4.35 0.63 4.15
C THR A 1 2.94 0.63 3.61
N ALA A 2 2.45 1.77 3.18
CA ALA A 2 1.16 1.95 2.50
C ALA A 2 1.34 2.74 1.20
N TYR A 3 0.29 2.78 0.38
CA TYR A 3 0.25 3.57 -0.86
C TYR A 3 -0.82 4.65 -0.76
N ILE A 4 -0.54 5.84 -1.29
CA ILE A 4 -1.44 6.99 -1.20
C ILE A 4 -2.79 6.75 -1.89
N GLN A 5 -2.86 5.84 -2.84
CA GLN A 5 -4.09 5.45 -3.55
C GLN A 5 -4.96 4.47 -2.76
N ASN A 6 -4.39 3.78 -1.77
CA ASN A 6 -5.10 3.00 -0.77
C ASN A 6 -4.60 3.42 0.64
N PRO A 7 -5.01 4.59 1.11
CA PRO A 7 -4.40 5.27 2.24
C PRO A 7 -4.92 4.80 3.60
N ILE A 8 -5.84 3.86 3.65
CA ILE A 8 -6.42 3.35 4.90
C ILE A 8 -5.52 2.27 5.45
N VAL A 9 -5.01 2.47 6.65
CA VAL A 9 -4.16 1.50 7.34
C VAL A 9 -4.76 1.16 8.69
N GLN A 10 -4.94 -0.13 8.95
CA GLN A 10 -5.30 -0.65 10.26
C GLN A 10 -4.04 -0.92 11.06
N PHE A 11 -4.06 -0.58 12.33
CA PHE A 11 -2.97 -0.80 13.28
C PHE A 11 -3.42 -1.77 14.35
N SER A 12 -2.52 -2.63 14.76
CA SER A 12 -2.68 -3.54 15.89
C SER A 12 -1.39 -3.56 16.70
N PHE A 13 -1.50 -3.86 17.97
CA PHE A 13 -0.34 -4.09 18.82
C PHE A 13 -0.14 -5.60 19.00
N GLU A 14 1.04 -6.07 18.61
CA GLU A 14 1.47 -7.44 18.84
C GLU A 14 2.41 -7.47 20.06
N GLY A 15 1.88 -7.82 21.21
CA GLY A 15 2.62 -7.91 22.47
C GLY A 15 1.99 -8.97 23.38
N ASP A 16 2.57 -9.14 24.57
CA ASP A 16 2.07 -10.10 25.55
C ASP A 16 0.73 -9.60 26.14
N ILE A 17 -0.37 -10.18 25.66
CA ILE A 17 -1.75 -9.76 25.94
C ILE A 17 -2.13 -9.98 27.40
N ASP A 18 -1.52 -10.95 28.08
CA ASP A 18 -1.81 -11.26 29.49
C ASP A 18 -1.51 -10.09 30.44
N LEU A 19 -0.69 -9.14 30.01
CA LEU A 19 -0.39 -7.91 30.73
C LEU A 19 -1.34 -6.75 30.41
N ILE A 20 -2.28 -6.92 29.45
CA ILE A 20 -3.01 -5.82 28.81
C ILE A 20 -4.53 -5.88 29.09
N GLU A 21 -5.07 -6.94 29.68
CA GLU A 21 -6.52 -7.20 29.81
C GLU A 21 -7.38 -6.07 30.41
N GLN A 22 -6.78 -5.01 30.96
CA GLN A 22 -7.52 -3.83 31.47
C GLN A 22 -6.82 -2.51 31.13
N ASN A 23 -6.04 -2.45 30.07
CA ASN A 23 -5.25 -1.28 29.75
C ASN A 23 -6.00 -0.32 28.84
N SER A 24 -5.66 0.95 28.90
CA SER A 24 -6.15 1.96 27.97
C SER A 24 -5.14 2.20 26.85
N TRP A 25 -5.65 2.34 25.64
CA TRP A 25 -4.90 2.61 24.43
C TRP A 25 -4.96 4.09 24.09
N SER A 26 -3.86 4.66 23.69
CA SER A 26 -3.81 6.02 23.14
C SER A 26 -2.86 6.06 21.97
N TRP A 27 -3.43 6.14 20.77
CA TRP A 27 -2.68 6.25 19.53
C TRP A 27 -2.58 7.70 19.09
N ALA A 28 -1.42 8.09 18.58
CA ALA A 28 -1.18 9.37 17.93
C ALA A 28 -0.50 9.16 16.57
N PHE A 29 -1.09 9.73 15.54
CA PHE A 29 -0.62 9.62 14.16
C PHE A 29 -0.14 10.98 13.65
N TYR A 30 1.09 11.03 13.14
CA TYR A 30 1.77 12.23 12.68
C TYR A 30 1.87 12.24 11.16
N ASN A 31 0.77 12.61 10.48
CA ASN A 31 0.63 12.48 9.01
C ASN A 31 1.04 13.75 8.25
N ASN A 32 1.50 14.80 8.94
CA ASN A 32 1.88 16.05 8.31
C ASN A 32 3.40 16.21 8.27
N PRO A 33 4.04 16.11 7.09
CA PRO A 33 5.49 16.24 6.97
C PRO A 33 6.00 17.66 7.24
N ASP A 34 5.12 18.65 7.26
CA ASP A 34 5.46 20.04 7.57
C ASP A 34 5.34 20.34 9.08
N LYS A 35 4.70 19.44 9.83
CA LYS A 35 4.50 19.51 11.28
C LYS A 35 4.74 18.15 11.93
N PRO A 36 5.98 17.65 11.94
CA PRO A 36 6.29 16.28 12.33
C PRO A 36 6.06 15.98 13.83
N ASN A 37 5.92 17.01 14.66
CA ASN A 37 5.74 16.87 16.11
C ASN A 37 4.31 17.17 16.57
N GLU A 38 3.38 17.48 15.64
CA GLU A 38 1.97 17.70 15.95
C GLU A 38 1.16 16.49 15.44
N PRO A 39 0.45 15.74 16.31
CA PRO A 39 -0.42 14.67 15.85
C PRO A 39 -1.55 15.22 15.01
N THR A 40 -1.82 14.59 13.89
CA THR A 40 -2.91 14.95 12.98
C THR A 40 -4.20 14.22 13.31
N SER A 41 -4.09 13.05 13.96
CA SER A 41 -5.23 12.27 14.45
C SER A 41 -4.81 11.45 15.67
N THR A 42 -5.80 11.11 16.51
CA THR A 42 -5.62 10.26 17.68
C THR A 42 -6.74 9.23 17.75
N SER A 43 -6.50 8.11 18.43
CA SER A 43 -7.50 7.07 18.68
C SER A 43 -7.27 6.41 20.02
N ILE A 44 -8.36 5.94 20.64
CA ILE A 44 -8.34 5.12 21.86
C ILE A 44 -8.78 3.68 21.59
N SER A 45 -8.99 3.33 20.34
CA SER A 45 -9.33 1.95 19.96
C SER A 45 -8.13 1.03 20.09
N GLU A 46 -8.36 -0.23 20.40
CA GLU A 46 -7.33 -1.27 20.39
C GLU A 46 -6.75 -1.47 18.99
N GLU A 47 -7.62 -1.50 17.99
CA GLU A 47 -7.27 -1.64 16.58
C GLU A 47 -7.78 -0.43 15.77
N PRO A 48 -7.08 0.70 15.80
CA PRO A 48 -7.50 1.88 15.05
C PRO A 48 -7.18 1.77 13.57
N THR A 49 -7.95 2.49 12.78
CA THR A 49 -7.59 2.80 11.39
C THR A 49 -7.14 4.24 11.28
N ASN A 50 -6.13 4.50 10.44
CA ASN A 50 -5.71 5.84 10.11
C ASN A 50 -5.67 6.03 8.59
N VAL A 51 -6.01 7.24 8.13
CA VAL A 51 -6.05 7.62 6.71
C VAL A 51 -4.91 8.56 6.41
N TYR A 52 -4.07 8.19 5.45
CA TYR A 52 -2.94 9.01 5.01
C TYR A 52 -3.32 9.76 3.73
N THR A 53 -3.43 11.07 3.79
CA THR A 53 -3.81 11.94 2.66
C THR A 53 -2.62 12.50 1.89
N ARG A 54 -1.40 12.20 2.34
CA ARG A 54 -0.14 12.64 1.73
C ARG A 54 0.85 11.50 1.73
N GLU A 55 1.75 11.51 0.76
CA GLU A 55 2.94 10.64 0.76
C GLU A 55 3.97 11.11 1.80
N SER A 56 4.72 10.17 2.36
CA SER A 56 5.88 10.49 3.20
C SER A 56 7.05 10.93 2.33
N LYS A 57 7.89 11.83 2.85
CA LYS A 57 9.13 12.21 2.18
C LYS A 57 10.15 11.07 2.29
N GLU A 58 10.96 10.90 1.24
CA GLU A 58 12.08 9.97 1.27
C GLU A 58 12.99 10.22 2.48
N GLY A 59 13.30 9.15 3.23
CA GLY A 59 14.09 9.25 4.46
C GLY A 59 13.36 9.87 5.66
N ASN A 60 12.10 10.28 5.52
CA ASN A 60 11.32 10.89 6.60
C ASN A 60 9.90 10.26 6.67
N PRO A 61 9.78 9.03 7.20
CA PRO A 61 8.50 8.35 7.35
C PRO A 61 7.60 9.11 8.35
N PHE A 62 6.30 8.86 8.26
CA PHE A 62 5.36 9.33 9.27
C PHE A 62 5.54 8.58 10.58
N LYS A 63 5.50 9.30 11.69
CA LYS A 63 5.57 8.72 13.02
C LYS A 63 4.19 8.23 13.47
N VAL A 64 4.19 7.11 14.17
CA VAL A 64 3.04 6.55 14.88
C VAL A 64 3.47 6.27 16.31
N GLU A 65 2.74 6.79 17.26
CA GLU A 65 2.96 6.53 18.68
C GLU A 65 1.77 5.77 19.28
N LEU A 66 2.06 4.79 20.08
CA LEU A 66 1.10 4.09 20.93
C LEU A 66 1.53 4.23 22.39
N THR A 67 0.69 4.83 23.18
CA THR A 67 0.84 4.83 24.66
C THR A 67 -0.16 3.86 25.25
N VAL A 68 0.34 2.89 25.99
CA VAL A 68 -0.45 1.93 26.74
C VAL A 68 -0.33 2.25 28.23
N LYS A 69 -1.45 2.41 28.92
CA LYS A 69 -1.49 2.66 30.35
C LYS A 69 -2.03 1.44 31.09
N SER A 70 -1.23 0.92 32.02
CA SER A 70 -1.63 -0.19 32.87
C SER A 70 -2.68 0.26 33.88
N ALA A 71 -3.82 -0.46 33.93
CA ALA A 71 -4.85 -0.22 34.94
C ALA A 71 -4.42 -0.64 36.33
N GLU A 72 -3.58 -1.68 36.45
CA GLU A 72 -3.14 -2.23 37.73
C GLU A 72 -2.04 -1.39 38.40
N TYR A 73 -1.05 -0.97 37.60
CA TYR A 73 0.15 -0.30 38.14
C TYR A 73 0.17 1.22 37.89
N GLY A 74 -0.76 1.74 37.06
CA GLY A 74 -0.86 3.15 36.72
C GLY A 74 0.33 3.69 35.92
N CYS A 75 1.23 2.83 35.44
CA CYS A 75 2.36 3.23 34.61
C CYS A 75 1.98 3.23 33.12
N ASP A 76 2.62 4.10 32.37
CA ASP A 76 2.44 4.25 30.92
C ASP A 76 3.72 3.82 30.21
N THR A 77 3.54 3.18 29.07
CA THR A 77 4.65 2.87 28.17
C THR A 77 4.29 3.36 26.78
N THR A 78 5.23 4.06 26.16
CA THR A 78 5.05 4.59 24.79
C THR A 78 5.94 3.82 23.82
N PHE A 79 5.33 3.35 22.74
CA PHE A 79 5.97 2.68 21.62
C PHE A 79 5.92 3.61 20.42
N GLU A 80 7.02 3.71 19.69
CA GLU A 80 7.10 4.47 18.46
C GLU A 80 7.28 3.50 17.27
N SER A 81 6.57 3.78 16.20
CA SER A 81 6.71 3.10 14.91
C SER A 81 6.71 4.11 13.77
N SER A 82 7.11 3.67 12.60
CA SER A 82 7.15 4.52 11.41
C SER A 82 6.32 3.94 10.27
N MET A 83 5.64 4.83 9.53
CA MET A 83 4.84 4.49 8.37
C MET A 83 5.38 5.18 7.13
N ILE A 84 5.72 4.39 6.12
CA ILE A 84 6.10 4.90 4.80
C ILE A 84 4.85 4.86 3.92
N VAL A 85 4.50 6.00 3.35
CA VAL A 85 3.41 6.14 2.39
C VAL A 85 4.00 6.56 1.05
N LEU A 86 3.89 5.68 0.07
CA LEU A 86 4.49 5.85 -1.25
C LEU A 86 3.45 6.30 -2.29
N PRO A 87 3.83 7.11 -3.30
CA PRO A 87 3.03 7.28 -4.48
C PRO A 87 2.99 5.99 -5.31
N VAL A 88 1.90 5.76 -6.03
CA VAL A 88 1.86 4.71 -7.06
C VAL A 88 2.16 5.35 -8.41
N LYS A 89 3.20 4.87 -9.08
CA LYS A 89 3.54 5.24 -10.44
C LYS A 89 3.21 4.07 -11.35
N LEU A 90 2.12 4.18 -12.10
CA LEU A 90 1.70 3.11 -12.99
C LEU A 90 2.67 2.98 -14.16
N LYS A 91 3.13 1.75 -14.38
CA LYS A 91 3.85 1.32 -15.56
C LYS A 91 2.89 0.58 -16.48
N ILE A 92 2.50 1.25 -17.56
CA ILE A 92 1.59 0.68 -18.56
C ILE A 92 2.44 0.07 -19.68
N PRO A 93 2.23 -1.21 -20.06
CA PRO A 93 3.00 -1.83 -21.12
C PRO A 93 2.68 -1.22 -22.48
N ASN A 94 3.69 -1.03 -23.32
CA ASN A 94 3.52 -0.57 -24.69
C ASN A 94 3.18 -1.72 -25.66
N ILE A 95 3.54 -2.94 -25.28
CA ILE A 95 3.40 -4.16 -26.08
C ILE A 95 3.14 -5.33 -25.13
N PHE A 96 2.27 -6.24 -25.54
CA PHE A 96 2.14 -7.58 -24.98
C PHE A 96 1.93 -8.57 -26.13
N THR A 97 2.20 -9.85 -25.92
CA THR A 97 2.25 -10.89 -26.96
C THR A 97 1.47 -12.13 -26.51
N PRO A 98 0.14 -12.13 -26.68
CA PRO A 98 -0.72 -13.22 -26.20
C PRO A 98 -0.60 -14.45 -27.13
N ASN A 99 0.50 -15.20 -26.99
CA ASN A 99 0.80 -16.39 -27.78
C ASN A 99 0.84 -17.68 -26.97
N GLY A 100 0.64 -17.58 -25.63
CA GLY A 100 0.60 -18.70 -24.72
C GLY A 100 1.96 -19.30 -24.38
N ASP A 101 3.06 -18.55 -24.59
CA ASP A 101 4.41 -18.98 -24.24
C ASP A 101 4.83 -18.69 -22.79
N GLY A 102 3.94 -18.05 -22.01
CA GLY A 102 4.17 -17.62 -20.63
C GLY A 102 4.93 -16.31 -20.51
N ILE A 103 5.21 -15.60 -21.62
CA ILE A 103 5.97 -14.34 -21.63
C ILE A 103 5.13 -13.23 -22.24
N ASN A 104 4.77 -12.22 -21.42
CA ASN A 104 3.94 -11.08 -21.84
C ASN A 104 2.58 -11.47 -22.44
N ASP A 105 2.01 -12.58 -22.02
CA ASP A 105 0.71 -13.05 -22.50
C ASP A 105 -0.45 -12.15 -22.03
N TYR A 106 -0.26 -11.42 -20.91
CA TYR A 106 -1.26 -10.55 -20.33
C TYR A 106 -0.88 -9.09 -20.40
N PHE A 107 -1.88 -8.20 -20.50
CA PHE A 107 -1.70 -6.76 -20.41
C PHE A 107 -1.56 -6.32 -18.94
N ILE A 108 -0.34 -6.39 -18.41
CA ILE A 108 -0.05 -6.16 -16.99
C ILE A 108 0.28 -4.69 -16.75
N ILE A 109 -0.54 -4.02 -15.94
CA ILE A 109 -0.26 -2.68 -15.40
C ILE A 109 0.39 -2.87 -14.04
N ASP A 110 1.62 -2.40 -13.89
CA ASP A 110 2.43 -2.56 -12.67
C ASP A 110 2.72 -1.23 -12.00
N ASN A 111 3.34 -1.27 -10.82
CA ASN A 111 3.82 -0.10 -10.11
C ASN A 111 5.34 0.06 -10.30
N ASP A 112 5.76 1.18 -10.90
CA ASP A 112 7.18 1.50 -11.14
C ASP A 112 7.99 1.70 -9.83
N ASN A 113 7.31 1.89 -8.68
CA ASN A 113 7.94 1.95 -7.36
C ASN A 113 8.14 0.56 -6.72
N SER A 114 7.79 -0.52 -7.40
CA SER A 114 8.18 -1.85 -6.94
C SER A 114 9.71 -1.89 -6.89
N THR A 115 10.28 -1.84 -5.68
CA THR A 115 11.72 -2.08 -5.42
C THR A 115 12.02 -3.57 -5.60
N GLY A 116 11.53 -4.14 -6.67
CA GLY A 116 12.03 -5.38 -7.20
C GLY A 116 13.45 -5.08 -7.65
N THR A 117 14.40 -5.66 -6.96
CA THR A 117 15.82 -5.75 -7.26
C THR A 117 16.10 -5.28 -8.69
N ASN A 118 16.96 -4.25 -8.82
CA ASN A 118 17.62 -3.93 -10.06
C ASN A 118 18.45 -5.14 -10.50
N ASP A 119 17.81 -6.24 -10.84
CA ASP A 119 18.40 -7.27 -11.64
C ASP A 119 18.53 -6.73 -13.06
N ASN A 120 19.66 -6.00 -13.26
CA ASN A 120 20.19 -5.70 -14.58
C ASN A 120 20.40 -6.96 -15.44
N ASN A 121 19.91 -8.10 -14.98
CA ASN A 121 19.95 -9.40 -15.62
C ASN A 121 18.57 -9.90 -16.07
N SER A 122 17.49 -9.18 -15.83
CA SER A 122 16.19 -9.44 -16.45
C SER A 122 16.22 -9.04 -17.92
N ARG A 123 17.09 -9.72 -18.65
CA ARG A 123 16.95 -9.83 -20.09
C ARG A 123 15.66 -10.56 -20.36
N ARG A 124 14.67 -9.78 -20.86
CA ARG A 124 13.39 -10.26 -21.40
C ARG A 124 12.38 -10.71 -20.35
N GLY A 125 11.53 -9.82 -19.95
CA GLY A 125 10.06 -9.93 -19.99
C GLY A 125 9.36 -11.19 -19.50
N SER A 126 9.98 -12.05 -18.69
CA SER A 126 9.23 -13.04 -17.95
C SER A 126 8.77 -12.38 -16.64
N TYR A 127 7.63 -11.73 -16.68
CA TYR A 127 6.88 -11.51 -15.46
C TYR A 127 6.37 -12.90 -15.04
N GLU A 128 7.06 -13.54 -14.09
CA GLU A 128 6.43 -14.64 -13.38
C GLU A 128 5.14 -14.08 -12.78
N TYR A 129 4.03 -14.70 -13.11
CA TYR A 129 2.67 -14.30 -12.67
C TYR A 129 2.57 -14.11 -11.15
N ASP A 130 3.45 -14.73 -10.38
CA ASP A 130 3.53 -14.64 -8.92
C ASP A 130 4.32 -13.42 -8.38
N SER A 131 4.98 -12.63 -9.22
CA SER A 131 5.90 -11.59 -8.73
C SER A 131 5.33 -10.17 -8.74
N TYR A 132 4.19 -9.91 -9.40
CA TYR A 132 3.58 -8.61 -9.39
C TYR A 132 2.36 -8.54 -8.45
N LYS A 133 2.20 -7.40 -7.82
CA LYS A 133 1.04 -7.17 -6.97
C LYS A 133 -0.16 -6.75 -7.81
N PRO A 134 -1.34 -7.32 -7.55
CA PRO A 134 -2.55 -6.92 -8.25
C PRO A 134 -2.85 -5.43 -8.04
N LEU A 135 -3.50 -4.79 -9.00
CA LEU A 135 -3.87 -3.37 -8.91
C LEU A 135 -4.69 -3.04 -7.66
N ASN A 136 -5.43 -4.02 -7.12
CA ASN A 136 -6.22 -3.88 -5.89
C ASN A 136 -5.40 -3.64 -4.63
N ASP A 137 -4.10 -3.99 -4.63
CA ASP A 137 -3.19 -3.67 -3.53
C ASP A 137 -2.90 -2.16 -3.46
N TYR A 138 -3.09 -1.46 -4.59
CA TYR A 138 -2.81 -0.03 -4.72
C TYR A 138 -4.07 0.82 -4.85
N TYR A 139 -5.09 0.28 -5.51
CA TYR A 139 -6.32 0.99 -5.82
C TYR A 139 -7.54 0.23 -5.31
N ILE A 140 -8.52 0.95 -4.80
CA ILE A 140 -9.81 0.38 -4.38
C ILE A 140 -10.55 -0.21 -5.60
N ARG A 141 -10.33 0.38 -6.78
CA ARG A 141 -10.95 -0.04 -8.04
C ARG A 141 -10.11 0.43 -9.22
N ALA A 142 -10.03 -0.39 -10.26
CA ALA A 142 -9.35 -0.06 -11.51
C ALA A 142 -10.31 -0.25 -12.71
N ASP A 143 -10.69 0.84 -13.36
CA ASP A 143 -11.48 0.81 -14.57
C ASP A 143 -10.55 0.86 -15.80
N LEU A 144 -10.61 -0.14 -16.68
CA LEU A 144 -9.82 -0.19 -17.91
C LEU A 144 -10.74 -0.25 -19.12
N THR A 145 -10.46 0.60 -20.11
CA THR A 145 -11.11 0.54 -21.44
C THR A 145 -10.03 0.62 -22.49
N ILE A 146 -10.01 -0.35 -23.40
CA ILE A 146 -9.05 -0.41 -24.51
C ILE A 146 -9.78 -0.19 -25.83
N PHE A 147 -9.20 0.66 -26.66
CA PHE A 147 -9.72 0.97 -27.98
C PHE A 147 -8.74 0.50 -29.06
N ASN A 148 -9.28 0.04 -30.19
CA ASN A 148 -8.46 -0.18 -31.36
C ASN A 148 -8.12 1.17 -32.05
N ARG A 149 -7.28 1.14 -33.11
CA ARG A 149 -6.86 2.32 -33.84
C ARG A 149 -8.01 3.11 -34.52
N TRP A 150 -9.19 2.52 -34.65
CA TRP A 150 -10.39 3.15 -35.21
C TRP A 150 -11.35 3.68 -34.14
N GLY A 151 -10.93 3.69 -32.85
CA GLY A 151 -11.74 4.19 -31.75
C GLY A 151 -12.85 3.24 -31.28
N ARG A 152 -12.85 1.97 -31.72
CA ARG A 152 -13.82 0.97 -31.25
C ARG A 152 -13.28 0.30 -29.99
N ILE A 153 -14.15 0.15 -28.99
CA ILE A 153 -13.81 -0.59 -27.75
C ILE A 153 -13.56 -2.05 -28.11
N VAL A 154 -12.41 -2.58 -27.72
CA VAL A 154 -12.04 -4.00 -27.85
C VAL A 154 -12.05 -4.72 -26.51
N TYR A 155 -11.86 -3.98 -25.40
CA TYR A 155 -11.95 -4.52 -24.05
C TYR A 155 -12.46 -3.47 -23.07
N LYS A 156 -13.22 -3.90 -22.06
CA LYS A 156 -13.68 -3.05 -20.95
C LYS A 156 -13.85 -3.87 -19.68
N SER A 157 -13.24 -3.40 -18.59
CA SER A 157 -13.41 -3.94 -17.25
C SER A 157 -13.69 -2.81 -16.26
N SER A 158 -14.53 -3.07 -15.27
CA SER A 158 -14.82 -2.14 -14.16
C SER A 158 -14.06 -2.49 -12.87
N ASP A 159 -13.27 -3.54 -12.88
CA ASP A 159 -12.38 -3.97 -11.80
C ASP A 159 -11.26 -4.81 -12.44
N TYR A 160 -10.36 -4.14 -13.15
CA TYR A 160 -9.29 -4.79 -13.89
C TYR A 160 -8.24 -5.38 -12.96
N ARG A 161 -7.89 -6.64 -13.18
CA ARG A 161 -6.97 -7.41 -12.32
C ARG A 161 -5.74 -7.95 -13.06
N ASN A 162 -5.34 -7.30 -14.13
CA ASN A 162 -4.23 -7.75 -14.97
C ASN A 162 -4.50 -9.12 -15.64
N ASP A 163 -5.74 -9.35 -16.05
CA ASP A 163 -6.28 -10.63 -16.52
C ASP A 163 -6.67 -10.64 -18.01
N TRP A 164 -6.38 -9.57 -18.75
CA TRP A 164 -6.68 -9.51 -20.18
C TRP A 164 -5.52 -10.05 -21.03
N ASP A 165 -5.82 -11.04 -21.85
CA ASP A 165 -4.90 -11.78 -22.72
C ASP A 165 -5.07 -11.48 -24.24
N GLY A 166 -5.83 -10.41 -24.60
CA GLY A 166 -5.98 -9.96 -25.98
C GLY A 166 -7.28 -10.34 -26.69
#